data_8352c7a7f65d4552036d5b417955523d
#
_entry.id   8352c7a7f65d4552036d5b417955523d
#
_cell.length_a   1.000
_cell.length_b   1.000
_cell.length_c   1.000
_cell.angle_alpha   90.00
_cell.angle_beta   90.00
_cell.angle_gamma   90.00
#
_symmetry.space_group_name_H-M   'P 1'
#
loop_
_entity.id
_entity.type
_entity.pdbx_description
1 polymer ?
#
loop_
_entity_poly.entity_id
_entity_poly.type
_entity_poly.pdbx_seq_one_letter_code
_entity_poly.pdbx_strand_id
1 'polypeptide(L)'
;DIWVNTLGLLNAQDWNPGTISFETILHEIGHTLGLKHPFYNSDKPDTATLPTSLDSIINTLMSYTYKDLEGVEGNEFSFHPTTPMVLDIAAIQYMYGANTSFHSGNDTYRYSDTGTYHEALWDAGGIDAILYSGAAPTFVNLNPIHGSFIGQPVFVQSNGVNVGKPVPNMWIAKGTIIENAITGTGNDILIGNGIANLLDGNLGIDTVLI
;
A
#
# COMPACT_ATOMS: atom_id res chain seq x y z
N ASP A 1 -25.34 4.07 -6.21
CA ASP A 1 -25.03 3.23 -7.39
C ASP A 1 -23.77 3.74 -8.05
N ILE A 2 -22.86 2.82 -8.39
CA ILE A 2 -21.63 3.12 -9.16
C ILE A 2 -21.93 2.82 -10.63
N TRP A 3 -21.72 3.79 -11.51
CA TRP A 3 -21.80 3.62 -12.94
C TRP A 3 -20.42 3.66 -13.56
N VAL A 4 -20.00 2.56 -14.16
CA VAL A 4 -18.70 2.47 -14.84
C VAL A 4 -18.90 2.68 -16.33
N ASN A 5 -18.24 3.70 -16.89
CA ASN A 5 -18.25 3.92 -18.33
C ASN A 5 -17.29 2.96 -19.03
N THR A 6 -17.83 1.95 -19.69
CA THR A 6 -17.03 0.94 -20.42
C THR A 6 -16.57 1.41 -21.81
N LEU A 7 -16.97 2.61 -22.25
CA LEU A 7 -16.60 3.16 -23.56
C LEU A 7 -15.34 4.02 -23.54
N GLY A 8 -14.70 4.19 -22.36
CA GLY A 8 -13.53 5.02 -22.16
C GLY A 8 -12.27 4.21 -21.86
N LEU A 9 -11.46 4.72 -20.94
CA LEU A 9 -10.16 4.18 -20.51
C LEU A 9 -10.23 2.80 -19.84
N LEU A 10 -11.44 2.39 -19.39
CA LEU A 10 -11.64 1.12 -18.70
C LEU A 10 -12.00 0.06 -19.74
N ASN A 11 -10.99 -0.61 -20.27
CA ASN A 11 -11.21 -1.78 -21.08
C ASN A 11 -11.81 -2.88 -20.18
N ALA A 12 -13.05 -3.32 -20.48
CA ALA A 12 -13.83 -4.26 -19.65
C ALA A 12 -13.14 -5.63 -19.41
N GLN A 13 -11.95 -5.83 -19.95
CA GLN A 13 -11.20 -7.10 -19.86
C GLN A 13 -10.08 -7.07 -18.83
N ASP A 14 -9.78 -5.93 -18.18
CA ASP A 14 -8.62 -5.82 -17.31
C ASP A 14 -8.97 -5.28 -15.91
N TRP A 15 -9.84 -6.02 -15.24
CA TRP A 15 -10.24 -5.76 -13.85
C TRP A 15 -9.42 -6.56 -12.82
N ASN A 16 -8.25 -7.02 -13.23
CA ASN A 16 -7.37 -7.76 -12.34
C ASN A 16 -6.71 -6.83 -11.31
N PRO A 17 -6.49 -7.29 -10.08
CA PRO A 17 -5.69 -6.55 -9.11
C PRO A 17 -4.33 -6.15 -9.69
N GLY A 18 -3.91 -4.92 -9.42
CA GLY A 18 -2.66 -4.36 -9.95
C GLY A 18 -2.81 -3.58 -11.26
N THR A 19 -4.02 -3.49 -11.81
CA THR A 19 -4.31 -2.68 -13.00
C THR A 19 -4.94 -1.34 -12.62
N ILE A 20 -4.83 -0.35 -13.51
CA ILE A 20 -5.46 0.97 -13.33
C ILE A 20 -6.99 0.86 -13.21
N SER A 21 -7.61 -0.09 -13.94
CA SER A 21 -9.06 -0.30 -13.87
C SER A 21 -9.49 -0.77 -12.48
N PHE A 22 -8.71 -1.67 -11.86
CA PHE A 22 -8.97 -2.14 -10.52
C PHE A 22 -8.80 -1.02 -9.48
N GLU A 23 -7.73 -0.22 -9.58
CA GLU A 23 -7.52 0.96 -8.74
C GLU A 23 -8.70 1.94 -8.87
N THR A 24 -9.15 2.22 -10.12
CA THR A 24 -10.28 3.12 -10.37
C THR A 24 -11.57 2.63 -9.68
N ILE A 25 -11.87 1.33 -9.71
CA ILE A 25 -13.03 0.80 -8.97
C ILE A 25 -12.89 1.03 -7.47
N LEU A 26 -11.72 0.77 -6.89
CA LEU A 26 -11.49 1.00 -5.47
C LEU A 26 -11.65 2.50 -5.14
N HIS A 27 -11.19 3.39 -6.01
CA HIS A 27 -11.39 4.84 -5.90
C HIS A 27 -12.88 5.21 -5.87
N GLU A 28 -13.66 4.72 -6.83
CA GLU A 28 -15.10 4.99 -6.90
C GLU A 28 -15.87 4.41 -5.70
N ILE A 29 -15.46 3.24 -5.21
CA ILE A 29 -15.98 2.68 -3.96
C ILE A 29 -15.65 3.63 -2.80
N GLY A 30 -14.46 4.20 -2.74
CA GLY A 30 -14.08 5.22 -1.76
C GLY A 30 -15.07 6.40 -1.75
N HIS A 31 -15.45 6.92 -2.92
CA HIS A 31 -16.46 7.97 -3.04
C HIS A 31 -17.84 7.55 -2.50
N THR A 32 -18.26 6.33 -2.76
CA THR A 32 -19.55 5.83 -2.22
C THR A 32 -19.54 5.68 -0.70
N LEU A 33 -18.37 5.48 -0.10
CA LEU A 33 -18.16 5.46 1.33
C LEU A 33 -17.94 6.86 1.94
N GLY A 34 -17.99 7.92 1.12
CA GLY A 34 -17.90 9.31 1.57
C GLY A 34 -16.50 9.91 1.55
N LEU A 35 -15.49 9.20 1.02
CA LEU A 35 -14.18 9.76 0.80
C LEU A 35 -14.22 10.83 -0.30
N LYS A 36 -13.34 11.82 -0.20
CA LYS A 36 -13.21 12.93 -1.16
C LYS A 36 -11.79 12.95 -1.69
N HIS A 37 -11.62 13.60 -2.84
CA HIS A 37 -10.28 13.91 -3.31
C HIS A 37 -9.51 14.73 -2.27
N PRO A 38 -8.23 14.48 -2.07
CA PRO A 38 -7.42 15.15 -1.04
C PRO A 38 -6.93 16.55 -1.46
N PHE A 39 -7.08 16.91 -2.72
CA PHE A 39 -6.63 18.18 -3.30
C PHE A 39 -7.75 19.22 -3.41
N TYR A 40 -7.36 20.48 -3.65
CA TYR A 40 -8.31 21.56 -3.86
C TYR A 40 -9.22 21.30 -5.07
N ASN A 41 -10.50 21.45 -4.87
CA ASN A 41 -11.51 21.37 -5.93
C ASN A 41 -12.28 22.70 -6.00
N SER A 42 -12.21 23.39 -7.15
CA SER A 42 -12.88 24.67 -7.37
C SER A 42 -14.40 24.59 -7.23
N ASP A 43 -15.00 23.43 -7.51
CA ASP A 43 -16.44 23.20 -7.39
C ASP A 43 -16.89 23.02 -5.93
N LYS A 44 -15.94 22.79 -5.02
CA LYS A 44 -16.15 22.59 -3.57
C LYS A 44 -15.03 23.29 -2.78
N PRO A 45 -14.95 24.62 -2.80
CA PRO A 45 -13.82 25.38 -2.28
C PRO A 45 -13.60 25.27 -0.77
N ASP A 46 -14.66 24.90 -0.02
CA ASP A 46 -14.60 24.82 1.45
C ASP A 46 -14.20 23.43 1.97
N THR A 47 -13.73 22.53 1.10
CA THR A 47 -13.28 21.20 1.53
C THR A 47 -11.85 21.26 2.03
N ALA A 48 -11.60 20.63 3.19
CA ALA A 48 -10.25 20.42 3.70
C ALA A 48 -9.43 19.57 2.70
N THR A 49 -8.18 19.92 2.52
CA THR A 49 -7.21 19.23 1.67
C THR A 49 -6.12 18.57 2.51
N LEU A 50 -5.47 17.54 2.00
CA LEU A 50 -4.26 17.02 2.60
C LEU A 50 -3.06 17.94 2.32
N PRO A 51 -2.02 17.91 3.18
CA PRO A 51 -0.72 18.46 2.82
C PRO A 51 -0.21 17.83 1.52
N THR A 52 0.44 18.63 0.67
CA THR A 52 0.95 18.16 -0.63
C THR A 52 1.88 16.94 -0.53
N SER A 53 2.60 16.80 0.59
CA SER A 53 3.45 15.62 0.86
C SER A 53 2.67 14.33 1.07
N LEU A 54 1.38 14.41 1.40
CA LEU A 54 0.49 13.26 1.61
C LEU A 54 -0.48 13.05 0.44
N ASP A 55 -0.61 14.03 -0.47
CA ASP A 55 -1.45 13.93 -1.65
C ASP A 55 -0.74 13.11 -2.73
N SER A 56 -0.83 11.81 -2.57
CA SER A 56 -0.28 10.82 -3.52
C SER A 56 -1.02 9.50 -3.40
N ILE A 57 -1.12 8.77 -4.51
CA ILE A 57 -1.78 7.44 -4.57
C ILE A 57 -1.09 6.41 -3.66
N ILE A 58 0.19 6.56 -3.35
CA ILE A 58 0.85 5.69 -2.35
C ILE A 58 0.28 5.85 -0.93
N ASN A 59 -0.46 6.92 -0.64
CA ASN A 59 -1.07 7.18 0.65
C ASN A 59 -2.60 7.03 0.63
N THR A 60 -3.24 7.39 -0.48
CA THR A 60 -4.70 7.37 -0.66
C THR A 60 -5.06 7.19 -2.12
N LEU A 61 -5.95 6.26 -2.40
CA LEU A 61 -6.51 6.05 -3.74
C LEU A 61 -7.29 7.26 -4.25
N MET A 62 -7.72 8.16 -3.35
CA MET A 62 -8.48 9.36 -3.71
C MET A 62 -7.62 10.45 -4.34
N SER A 63 -6.29 10.31 -4.35
CA SER A 63 -5.35 11.21 -5.05
C SER A 63 -5.29 10.90 -6.54
N TYR A 64 -4.86 11.90 -7.33
CA TYR A 64 -4.50 11.75 -8.75
C TYR A 64 -3.00 11.93 -9.00
N THR A 65 -2.23 11.99 -7.92
CA THR A 65 -0.81 12.27 -7.98
C THR A 65 0.01 11.00 -7.87
N TYR A 66 0.72 10.67 -8.93
CA TYR A 66 1.70 9.59 -8.97
C TYR A 66 3.08 10.18 -8.69
N LYS A 67 3.55 10.02 -7.46
CA LYS A 67 4.86 10.49 -7.01
C LYS A 67 5.62 9.38 -6.34
N ASP A 68 6.91 9.32 -6.55
CA ASP A 68 7.81 8.64 -5.63
C ASP A 68 8.13 9.54 -4.41
N LEU A 69 8.81 8.97 -3.42
CA LEU A 69 9.19 9.70 -2.21
C LEU A 69 10.23 10.81 -2.46
N GLU A 70 10.86 10.84 -3.62
CA GLU A 70 11.84 11.85 -4.05
C GLU A 70 11.20 12.98 -4.88
N GLY A 71 9.88 12.90 -5.13
CA GLY A 71 9.14 13.92 -5.86
C GLY A 71 9.15 13.74 -7.37
N VAL A 72 9.59 12.59 -7.87
CA VAL A 72 9.45 12.24 -9.31
C VAL A 72 7.96 12.03 -9.61
N GLU A 73 7.47 12.72 -10.62
CA GLU A 73 6.08 12.64 -11.05
C GLU A 73 5.95 11.79 -12.32
N GLY A 74 4.91 10.97 -12.35
CA GLY A 74 4.53 10.17 -13.50
C GLY A 74 3.03 10.18 -13.68
N ASN A 75 2.53 9.31 -14.54
CA ASN A 75 1.12 9.22 -14.89
C ASN A 75 0.48 7.88 -14.55
N GLU A 76 1.25 6.91 -14.10
CA GLU A 76 0.76 5.60 -13.66
C GLU A 76 1.80 4.86 -12.81
N PHE A 77 1.40 3.76 -12.17
CA PHE A 77 2.33 2.80 -11.58
C PHE A 77 2.57 1.62 -12.51
N SER A 78 3.74 0.98 -12.41
CA SER A 78 4.02 -0.29 -13.09
C SER A 78 3.15 -1.44 -12.56
N PHE A 79 2.61 -1.30 -11.37
CA PHE A 79 1.63 -2.17 -10.73
C PHE A 79 0.81 -1.34 -9.75
N HIS A 80 -0.49 -1.24 -10.00
CA HIS A 80 -1.40 -0.37 -9.25
C HIS A 80 -1.80 -0.97 -7.88
N PRO A 81 -2.22 -0.13 -6.91
CA PRO A 81 -2.71 -0.61 -5.62
C PRO A 81 -3.82 -1.65 -5.74
N THR A 82 -3.73 -2.67 -4.89
CA THR A 82 -4.69 -3.78 -4.84
C THR A 82 -5.62 -3.71 -3.63
N THR A 83 -5.40 -2.73 -2.74
CA THR A 83 -6.23 -2.44 -1.57
C THR A 83 -6.44 -0.93 -1.44
N PRO A 84 -7.42 -0.46 -0.65
CA PRO A 84 -7.37 0.90 -0.12
C PRO A 84 -6.03 1.16 0.58
N MET A 85 -5.50 2.38 0.46
CA MET A 85 -4.22 2.74 1.05
C MET A 85 -4.38 3.23 2.50
N VAL A 86 -3.28 3.50 3.17
CA VAL A 86 -3.26 3.76 4.62
C VAL A 86 -4.16 4.90 5.08
N LEU A 87 -4.30 5.97 4.27
CA LEU A 87 -5.17 7.10 4.62
C LEU A 87 -6.64 6.80 4.31
N ASP A 88 -6.93 6.00 3.28
CA ASP A 88 -8.30 5.55 2.99
C ASP A 88 -8.82 4.68 4.13
N ILE A 89 -8.02 3.69 4.55
CA ILE A 89 -8.34 2.80 5.67
C ILE A 89 -8.58 3.64 6.94
N ALA A 90 -7.68 4.57 7.26
CA ALA A 90 -7.81 5.42 8.44
C ALA A 90 -9.07 6.29 8.40
N ALA A 91 -9.42 6.86 7.24
CA ALA A 91 -10.61 7.70 7.07
C ALA A 91 -11.90 6.89 7.20
N ILE A 92 -11.96 5.71 6.56
CA ILE A 92 -13.11 4.80 6.66
C ILE A 92 -13.31 4.32 8.09
N GLN A 93 -12.24 3.94 8.78
CA GLN A 93 -12.29 3.53 10.17
C GLN A 93 -12.73 4.67 11.11
N TYR A 94 -12.34 5.91 10.82
CA TYR A 94 -12.79 7.07 11.56
C TYR A 94 -14.31 7.29 11.42
N MET A 95 -14.86 7.10 10.23
CA MET A 95 -16.28 7.32 9.94
C MET A 95 -17.17 6.19 10.42
N TYR A 96 -16.74 4.95 10.30
CA TYR A 96 -17.59 3.76 10.47
C TYR A 96 -17.13 2.83 11.61
N GLY A 97 -15.98 3.08 12.20
CA GLY A 97 -15.32 2.16 13.11
C GLY A 97 -14.48 1.10 12.37
N ALA A 98 -13.47 0.59 13.05
CA ALA A 98 -12.63 -0.47 12.51
C ALA A 98 -13.37 -1.82 12.54
N ASN A 99 -13.19 -2.64 11.49
CA ASN A 99 -13.67 -4.01 11.51
C ASN A 99 -12.73 -4.87 12.36
N THR A 100 -13.10 -5.08 13.62
CA THR A 100 -12.30 -5.81 14.61
C THR A 100 -12.41 -7.33 14.49
N SER A 101 -13.12 -7.85 13.51
CA SER A 101 -13.24 -9.30 13.25
C SER A 101 -12.47 -9.74 12.00
N PHE A 102 -11.94 -8.80 11.22
CA PHE A 102 -11.18 -9.11 10.00
C PHE A 102 -9.73 -9.42 10.37
N HIS A 103 -9.24 -10.60 10.02
CA HIS A 103 -7.91 -11.07 10.39
C HIS A 103 -7.65 -10.87 11.90
N SER A 104 -8.52 -11.41 12.76
CA SER A 104 -8.39 -11.29 14.22
C SER A 104 -7.74 -12.50 14.89
N GLY A 105 -7.22 -13.41 14.11
CA GLY A 105 -6.48 -14.59 14.54
C GLY A 105 -4.99 -14.42 14.26
N ASN A 106 -4.23 -15.50 14.42
CA ASN A 106 -2.81 -15.50 14.09
C ASN A 106 -2.64 -15.72 12.58
N ASP A 107 -2.31 -14.66 11.87
CA ASP A 107 -2.23 -14.68 10.41
C ASP A 107 -0.77 -14.65 9.93
N THR A 108 -0.54 -15.19 8.72
CA THR A 108 0.77 -15.10 8.05
C THR A 108 0.61 -14.54 6.66
N TYR A 109 1.12 -13.34 6.46
CA TYR A 109 1.16 -12.63 5.18
C TYR A 109 2.38 -13.10 4.39
N ARG A 110 2.15 -13.76 3.26
CA ARG A 110 3.20 -14.44 2.49
C ARG A 110 3.56 -13.69 1.23
N TYR A 111 4.84 -13.43 1.08
CA TYR A 111 5.44 -12.72 -0.04
C TYR A 111 6.56 -13.53 -0.68
N SER A 112 6.85 -13.27 -1.95
CA SER A 112 7.93 -13.90 -2.70
C SER A 112 8.57 -12.91 -3.68
N ASP A 113 9.76 -13.23 -4.16
CA ASP A 113 10.46 -12.43 -5.18
C ASP A 113 9.86 -12.53 -6.59
N THR A 114 8.91 -13.44 -6.81
CA THR A 114 8.17 -13.57 -8.07
C THR A 114 6.83 -12.83 -8.05
N GLY A 115 6.35 -12.42 -6.87
CA GLY A 115 5.11 -11.67 -6.70
C GLY A 115 5.34 -10.17 -6.82
N THR A 116 4.38 -9.47 -7.39
CA THR A 116 4.30 -8.00 -7.35
C THR A 116 3.18 -7.61 -6.42
N TYR A 117 3.46 -6.71 -5.49
CA TYR A 117 2.54 -6.29 -4.45
C TYR A 117 2.45 -4.76 -4.46
N HIS A 118 1.30 -4.22 -4.15
CA HIS A 118 1.09 -2.80 -3.88
C HIS A 118 -0.16 -2.69 -3.02
N GLU A 119 0.04 -2.73 -1.71
CA GLU A 119 -1.08 -2.92 -0.78
C GLU A 119 -0.83 -2.31 0.60
N ALA A 120 -1.91 -2.07 1.33
CA ALA A 120 -1.88 -1.76 2.75
C ALA A 120 -2.63 -2.84 3.52
N LEU A 121 -1.97 -3.43 4.52
CA LEU A 121 -2.52 -4.46 5.37
C LEU A 121 -3.38 -3.85 6.47
N TRP A 122 -4.62 -4.32 6.60
CA TRP A 122 -5.43 -4.18 7.80
C TRP A 122 -5.57 -5.53 8.47
N ASP A 123 -5.20 -5.59 9.73
CA ASP A 123 -5.31 -6.73 10.62
C ASP A 123 -5.86 -6.25 11.96
N ALA A 124 -6.86 -6.94 12.49
CA ALA A 124 -7.55 -6.53 13.69
C ALA A 124 -6.93 -7.09 14.98
N GLY A 125 -5.96 -7.98 14.87
CA GLY A 125 -5.20 -8.52 15.97
C GLY A 125 -5.01 -10.02 15.95
N GLY A 126 -4.03 -10.46 16.67
CA GLY A 126 -3.53 -11.82 16.71
C GLY A 126 -2.09 -11.82 17.18
N ILE A 127 -1.34 -12.81 16.77
CA ILE A 127 0.12 -12.83 16.73
C ILE A 127 0.49 -13.13 15.28
N ASP A 128 0.87 -12.10 14.54
CA ASP A 128 0.90 -12.12 13.11
C ASP A 128 2.33 -12.05 12.57
N ALA A 129 2.51 -12.51 11.33
CA ALA A 129 3.82 -12.55 10.72
C ALA A 129 3.80 -12.11 9.24
N ILE A 130 4.78 -11.30 8.86
CA ILE A 130 5.18 -11.13 7.47
C ILE A 130 6.24 -12.20 7.17
N LEU A 131 5.98 -13.03 6.17
CA LEU A 131 6.89 -14.05 5.69
C LEU A 131 7.26 -13.78 4.23
N TYR A 132 8.51 -13.44 3.99
CA TYR A 132 9.05 -13.33 2.63
C TYR A 132 9.96 -14.52 2.31
N SER A 133 9.69 -15.21 1.22
CA SER A 133 10.42 -16.42 0.80
C SER A 133 11.17 -16.21 -0.52
N GLY A 134 11.98 -15.16 -0.60
CA GLY A 134 12.76 -14.83 -1.81
C GLY A 134 14.26 -14.79 -1.56
N ALA A 135 15.03 -14.55 -2.63
CA ALA A 135 16.46 -14.32 -2.58
C ALA A 135 16.86 -12.86 -2.86
N ALA A 136 15.91 -12.04 -3.32
CA ALA A 136 16.15 -10.61 -3.52
C ALA A 136 16.21 -9.90 -2.16
N PRO A 137 17.09 -8.88 -2.00
CA PRO A 137 17.08 -8.04 -0.83
C PRO A 137 15.72 -7.39 -0.60
N THR A 138 15.24 -7.42 0.64
CA THR A 138 13.96 -6.85 1.01
C THR A 138 14.10 -5.86 2.18
N PHE A 139 13.14 -4.96 2.30
CA PHE A 139 13.04 -4.01 3.40
C PHE A 139 11.65 -4.14 4.02
N VAL A 140 11.59 -4.59 5.25
CA VAL A 140 10.33 -4.74 6.01
C VAL A 140 10.33 -3.81 7.21
N ASN A 141 9.34 -2.95 7.29
CA ASN A 141 9.13 -2.05 8.42
C ASN A 141 7.79 -2.40 9.09
N LEU A 142 7.85 -2.89 10.33
CA LEU A 142 6.65 -3.28 11.09
C LEU A 142 5.93 -2.10 11.74
N ASN A 143 6.47 -0.87 11.64
CA ASN A 143 5.78 0.32 12.13
C ASN A 143 4.62 0.68 11.20
N PRO A 144 3.40 0.88 11.73
CA PRO A 144 2.26 1.31 10.92
C PRO A 144 2.54 2.59 10.15
N ILE A 145 1.91 2.73 8.99
CA ILE A 145 2.01 3.86 8.05
C ILE A 145 3.39 4.07 7.39
N HIS A 146 4.36 3.22 7.68
CA HIS A 146 5.66 3.24 7.00
C HIS A 146 5.68 2.21 5.89
N GLY A 147 6.26 2.60 4.75
CA GLY A 147 6.34 1.72 3.58
C GLY A 147 7.47 0.71 3.68
N SER A 148 7.23 -0.45 3.10
CA SER A 148 8.18 -1.54 2.91
C SER A 148 8.40 -1.78 1.42
N PHE A 149 9.54 -2.42 1.09
CA PHE A 149 9.86 -2.88 -0.27
C PHE A 149 9.95 -4.40 -0.25
N ILE A 150 9.00 -5.08 -0.88
CA ILE A 150 8.88 -6.54 -0.83
C ILE A 150 8.45 -7.11 -2.19
N GLY A 151 9.03 -8.24 -2.59
CA GLY A 151 8.74 -8.84 -3.90
C GLY A 151 9.31 -8.04 -5.07
N GLN A 152 8.60 -8.05 -6.20
CA GLN A 152 9.02 -7.29 -7.37
C GLN A 152 8.84 -5.78 -7.15
N PRO A 153 9.82 -4.96 -7.57
CA PRO A 153 9.76 -3.51 -7.38
C PRO A 153 8.62 -2.87 -8.18
N VAL A 154 7.92 -1.93 -7.55
CA VAL A 154 6.93 -1.07 -8.19
C VAL A 154 7.56 0.28 -8.49
N PHE A 155 7.32 0.81 -9.67
CA PHE A 155 7.83 2.10 -10.12
C PHE A 155 6.68 3.04 -10.48
N VAL A 156 6.92 4.33 -10.34
CA VAL A 156 6.15 5.33 -11.09
C VAL A 156 6.61 5.26 -12.55
N GLN A 157 5.68 5.38 -13.47
CA GLN A 157 5.96 5.38 -14.91
C GLN A 157 5.50 6.68 -15.55
N SER A 158 6.20 7.08 -16.59
CA SER A 158 5.80 8.11 -17.53
C SER A 158 5.77 7.52 -18.93
N ASN A 159 4.57 7.47 -19.53
CA ASN A 159 4.34 6.82 -20.84
C ASN A 159 4.87 5.37 -20.88
N GLY A 160 4.61 4.59 -19.84
CA GLY A 160 5.03 3.19 -19.75
C GLY A 160 6.53 2.98 -19.47
N VAL A 161 7.29 4.03 -19.18
CA VAL A 161 8.72 3.95 -18.84
C VAL A 161 8.92 4.25 -17.37
N ASN A 162 9.63 3.36 -16.66
CA ASN A 162 9.94 3.57 -15.25
C ASN A 162 10.76 4.85 -15.05
N VAL A 163 10.36 5.68 -14.12
CA VAL A 163 11.05 6.91 -13.73
C VAL A 163 11.39 6.87 -12.23
N GLY A 164 12.56 7.41 -11.89
CA GLY A 164 13.04 7.44 -10.51
C GLY A 164 13.44 6.07 -9.96
N LYS A 165 13.30 5.95 -8.64
CA LYS A 165 13.54 4.71 -7.90
C LYS A 165 12.23 3.95 -7.67
N PRO A 166 12.29 2.66 -7.28
CA PRO A 166 11.09 1.97 -6.84
C PRO A 166 10.40 2.71 -5.68
N VAL A 167 9.09 2.70 -5.67
CA VAL A 167 8.30 3.19 -4.53
C VAL A 167 8.09 2.05 -3.53
N PRO A 168 7.88 2.35 -2.24
CA PRO A 168 7.39 1.35 -1.30
C PRO A 168 6.12 0.70 -1.84
N ASN A 169 5.92 -0.57 -1.57
CA ASN A 169 4.83 -1.34 -2.17
C ASN A 169 4.04 -2.20 -1.18
N MET A 170 4.38 -2.14 0.11
CA MET A 170 3.59 -2.73 1.18
C MET A 170 3.61 -1.81 2.40
N TRP A 171 2.44 -1.61 3.00
CA TRP A 171 2.25 -0.81 4.21
C TRP A 171 1.44 -1.59 5.23
N ILE A 172 1.61 -1.21 6.50
CA ILE A 172 0.75 -1.65 7.60
C ILE A 172 -0.17 -0.47 7.96
N ALA A 173 -1.48 -0.70 7.97
CA ALA A 173 -2.45 0.34 8.28
C ALA A 173 -2.34 0.79 9.75
N LYS A 174 -2.77 2.01 10.03
CA LYS A 174 -2.82 2.53 11.39
C LYS A 174 -3.75 1.69 12.27
N GLY A 175 -3.25 1.24 13.41
CA GLY A 175 -4.01 0.40 14.35
C GLY A 175 -3.79 -1.10 14.17
N THR A 176 -3.19 -1.53 13.07
CA THR A 176 -2.68 -2.89 12.89
C THR A 176 -1.36 -3.06 13.64
N ILE A 177 -1.18 -4.20 14.26
CA ILE A 177 0.08 -4.63 14.88
C ILE A 177 0.47 -5.95 14.22
N ILE A 178 1.69 -6.01 13.70
CA ILE A 178 2.31 -7.25 13.22
C ILE A 178 3.53 -7.49 14.11
N GLU A 179 3.60 -8.67 14.72
CA GLU A 179 4.64 -8.99 15.69
C GLU A 179 5.93 -9.51 15.06
N ASN A 180 5.81 -10.20 13.94
CA ASN A 180 6.92 -10.97 13.41
C ASN A 180 7.23 -10.63 11.96
N ALA A 181 8.50 -10.65 11.61
CA ALA A 181 8.97 -10.62 10.23
C ALA A 181 10.07 -11.65 10.02
N ILE A 182 9.87 -12.49 9.04
CA ILE A 182 10.84 -13.53 8.64
C ILE A 182 11.10 -13.32 7.16
N THR A 183 12.35 -13.11 6.79
CA THR A 183 12.73 -12.85 5.40
C THR A 183 13.51 -14.03 4.80
N GLY A 184 14.01 -13.88 3.58
CA GLY A 184 14.52 -14.97 2.77
C GLY A 184 16.03 -15.15 2.84
N THR A 185 16.69 -15.19 1.66
CA THR A 185 18.14 -15.41 1.56
C THR A 185 18.87 -14.21 1.01
N GLY A 186 18.20 -13.07 0.90
CA GLY A 186 18.77 -11.79 0.50
C GLY A 186 19.59 -11.13 1.61
N ASN A 187 20.10 -9.94 1.34
CA ASN A 187 20.62 -9.07 2.39
C ASN A 187 19.49 -8.12 2.79
N ASP A 188 18.82 -8.42 3.88
CA ASP A 188 17.53 -7.85 4.24
C ASP A 188 17.67 -6.77 5.32
N ILE A 189 16.69 -5.87 5.37
CA ILE A 189 16.56 -4.88 6.44
C ILE A 189 15.20 -5.07 7.10
N LEU A 190 15.20 -5.36 8.39
CA LEU A 190 14.00 -5.52 9.21
C LEU A 190 13.96 -4.45 10.28
N ILE A 191 12.86 -3.72 10.35
CA ILE A 191 12.61 -2.72 11.40
C ILE A 191 11.44 -3.19 12.24
N GLY A 192 11.70 -3.40 13.52
CA GLY A 192 10.69 -3.74 14.51
C GLY A 192 9.77 -2.56 14.85
N ASN A 193 8.75 -2.83 15.64
CA ASN A 193 7.81 -1.82 16.18
C ASN A 193 7.92 -1.76 17.72
N GLY A 194 7.07 -0.98 18.36
CA GLY A 194 7.13 -0.70 19.80
C GLY A 194 6.71 -1.85 20.73
N ILE A 195 6.57 -3.09 20.22
CA ILE A 195 6.23 -4.29 21.02
C ILE A 195 7.31 -5.37 20.89
N ALA A 196 7.12 -6.54 21.52
CA ALA A 196 8.03 -7.68 21.34
C ALA A 196 7.90 -8.23 19.92
N ASN A 197 9.01 -8.35 19.19
CA ASN A 197 9.07 -8.86 17.83
C ASN A 197 9.98 -10.10 17.72
N LEU A 198 9.63 -11.01 16.81
CA LEU A 198 10.56 -11.95 16.21
C LEU A 198 10.96 -11.41 14.83
N LEU A 199 12.24 -11.05 14.69
CA LEU A 199 12.82 -10.57 13.42
C LEU A 199 13.91 -11.55 13.00
N ASP A 200 13.71 -12.23 11.87
CA ASP A 200 14.64 -13.25 11.36
C ASP A 200 14.95 -12.97 9.88
N GLY A 201 16.18 -12.60 9.60
CA GLY A 201 16.67 -12.36 8.24
C GLY A 201 17.02 -13.65 7.49
N ASN A 202 17.03 -14.82 8.17
CA ASN A 202 17.50 -16.10 7.66
C ASN A 202 18.97 -16.06 7.15
N LEU A 203 19.14 -16.30 5.83
CA LEU A 203 20.47 -16.34 5.21
C LEU A 203 20.75 -14.99 4.54
N GLY A 204 22.01 -14.54 4.65
CA GLY A 204 22.42 -13.28 4.06
C GLY A 204 23.26 -12.47 5.03
N ILE A 205 23.42 -11.18 4.72
CA ILE A 205 23.97 -10.18 5.64
C ILE A 205 22.84 -9.20 5.94
N ASP A 206 22.19 -9.42 7.07
CA ASP A 206 20.95 -8.74 7.40
C ASP A 206 21.18 -7.61 8.40
N THR A 207 20.30 -6.62 8.36
CA THR A 207 20.27 -5.52 9.32
C THR A 207 18.94 -5.54 10.05
N VAL A 208 19.01 -5.62 11.39
CA VAL A 208 17.81 -5.56 12.25
C VAL A 208 17.88 -4.28 13.09
N LEU A 209 16.82 -3.50 13.05
CA LEU A 209 16.63 -2.27 13.83
C LEU A 209 15.44 -2.46 14.78
N ILE A 210 15.59 -2.03 16.04
CA ILE A 210 14.58 -2.18 17.09
C ILE A 210 14.26 -0.81 17.68
#